data_7898c5bb36e950d43aeba0e7e8477794
#
_entry.id   7898c5bb36e950d43aeba0e7e8477794
#
_cell.length_a   1.000
_cell.length_b   1.000
_cell.length_c   1.000
_cell.angle_alpha   90.00
_cell.angle_beta   90.00
_cell.angle_gamma   90.00
#
_symmetry.space_group_name_H-M   'P 1'
#
loop_
_entity.id
_entity.type
_entity.pdbx_description
1 polymer ?
#
loop_
_entity_poly.entity_id
_entity_poly.type
_entity_poly.pdbx_seq_one_letter_code
_entity_poly.pdbx_strand_id
1 'polypeptide(L)'
;FGVISDIDDTVISSHVTNKLKMILTVLLSNEHTRKPFEGVAGFYQALQRGAGGGEDNPIFYVSNSAWNLYSLLVEFLKLQKIPLGPLLLRDFGDHLLFSKEPEHHKKKNIKIILESFPHLPFVLIGDSGERDPEIYRDVVKEYPTRIRTVYIRSVNKQPTRLAAIDKLIEEIRPTGSQLVLAPDSEFAAAHAAA
;
A
#
# COMPACT_ATOMS: atom_id res chain seq x y z
N PHE A 1 13.46 -8.48 -3.80
CA PHE A 1 12.37 -8.34 -2.82
C PHE A 1 11.03 -8.17 -3.53
N GLY A 2 9.90 -8.38 -2.81
CA GLY A 2 8.57 -8.03 -3.30
C GLY A 2 8.03 -6.78 -2.61
N VAL A 3 7.01 -6.17 -3.19
CA VAL A 3 6.29 -5.03 -2.63
C VAL A 3 4.83 -5.41 -2.43
N ILE A 4 4.28 -5.14 -1.24
CA ILE A 4 2.84 -5.23 -0.97
C ILE A 4 2.36 -3.84 -0.61
N SER A 5 1.46 -3.29 -1.40
CA SER A 5 0.98 -1.92 -1.26
C SER A 5 -0.53 -1.85 -1.08
N ASP A 6 -0.97 -0.97 -0.19
CA ASP A 6 -2.32 -0.44 -0.24
C ASP A 6 -2.50 0.49 -1.45
N ILE A 7 -3.75 0.77 -1.81
CA ILE A 7 -4.10 1.69 -2.91
C ILE A 7 -4.75 2.95 -2.36
N ASP A 8 -5.70 2.79 -1.44
CA ASP A 8 -6.50 3.87 -0.90
C ASP A 8 -5.63 4.78 -0.02
N ASP A 9 -5.71 6.09 -0.21
CA ASP A 9 -4.89 7.13 0.44
C ASP A 9 -3.35 6.94 0.35
N THR A 10 -2.89 5.84 -0.20
CA THR A 10 -1.47 5.53 -0.47
C THR A 10 -1.09 5.88 -1.90
N VAL A 11 -1.82 5.37 -2.87
CA VAL A 11 -1.66 5.62 -4.31
C VAL A 11 -2.65 6.67 -4.80
N ILE A 12 -3.86 6.69 -4.22
CA ILE A 12 -4.97 7.59 -4.55
C ILE A 12 -5.41 8.29 -3.27
N SER A 13 -5.47 9.62 -3.27
CA SER A 13 -6.00 10.38 -2.13
C SER A 13 -7.53 10.27 -2.09
N SER A 14 -8.08 9.45 -1.20
CA SER A 14 -9.54 9.27 -1.05
C SER A 14 -9.93 8.94 0.38
N HIS A 15 -10.93 9.62 0.91
CA HIS A 15 -11.43 9.37 2.27
C HIS A 15 -12.70 8.51 2.35
N VAL A 16 -13.27 8.02 1.23
CA VAL A 16 -14.52 7.21 1.23
C VAL A 16 -14.66 6.44 -0.09
N THR A 17 -15.09 5.18 -0.02
CA THR A 17 -15.26 4.25 -1.16
C THR A 17 -16.09 4.81 -2.34
N ASN A 18 -17.16 5.57 -2.07
CA ASN A 18 -17.94 6.23 -3.13
C ASN A 18 -17.18 7.39 -3.78
N LYS A 19 -16.28 8.05 -3.06
CA LYS A 19 -15.40 9.10 -3.59
C LYS A 19 -14.33 8.51 -4.47
N LEU A 20 -13.79 7.33 -4.15
CA LEU A 20 -12.78 6.67 -4.98
C LEU A 20 -13.32 6.43 -6.41
N LYS A 21 -14.51 5.86 -6.54
CA LYS A 21 -15.14 5.67 -7.85
C LYS A 21 -15.33 7.00 -8.59
N MET A 22 -15.79 8.03 -7.89
CA MET A 22 -15.96 9.36 -8.48
C MET A 22 -14.61 9.98 -8.88
N ILE A 23 -13.59 9.91 -8.01
CA ILE A 23 -12.23 10.40 -8.29
C ILE A 23 -11.64 9.67 -9.50
N LEU A 24 -11.71 8.34 -9.51
CA LEU A 24 -11.23 7.53 -10.64
C LEU A 24 -11.97 7.91 -11.93
N THR A 25 -13.30 8.05 -11.88
CA THR A 25 -14.10 8.45 -13.04
C THR A 25 -13.70 9.84 -13.55
N VAL A 26 -13.50 10.81 -12.66
CA VAL A 26 -13.07 12.18 -13.01
C VAL A 26 -11.65 12.17 -13.59
N LEU A 27 -10.72 11.44 -12.95
CA LEU A 27 -9.33 11.33 -13.43
C LEU A 27 -9.25 10.66 -14.82
N LEU A 28 -10.10 9.67 -15.07
CA LEU A 28 -10.14 8.95 -16.34
C LEU A 28 -10.86 9.75 -17.45
N SER A 29 -11.84 10.58 -17.08
CA SER A 29 -12.68 11.32 -18.02
C SER A 29 -12.09 12.65 -18.49
N ASN A 30 -11.11 13.22 -17.79
CA ASN A 30 -10.63 14.58 -18.05
C ASN A 30 -9.12 14.59 -18.33
N GLU A 31 -8.75 14.93 -19.57
CA GLU A 31 -7.34 14.99 -20.01
C GLU A 31 -6.50 16.00 -19.21
N HIS A 32 -7.11 17.07 -18.68
CA HIS A 32 -6.41 18.08 -17.88
C HIS A 32 -6.15 17.69 -16.42
N THR A 33 -6.87 16.69 -15.89
CA THR A 33 -6.69 16.18 -14.52
C THR A 33 -5.81 14.93 -14.47
N ARG A 34 -5.35 14.43 -15.60
CA ARG A 34 -4.45 13.27 -15.72
C ARG A 34 -3.01 13.52 -15.25
N LYS A 35 -2.75 14.59 -14.48
CA LYS A 35 -1.40 14.80 -13.93
C LYS A 35 -1.05 13.64 -13.00
N PRO A 36 0.12 13.02 -13.19
CA PRO A 36 0.63 12.00 -12.26
C PRO A 36 0.67 12.59 -10.85
N PHE A 37 0.33 11.79 -9.85
CA PHE A 37 0.68 12.16 -8.48
C PHE A 37 2.21 12.27 -8.41
N GLU A 38 2.71 13.48 -8.16
CA GLU A 38 4.14 13.74 -8.14
C GLU A 38 4.83 12.80 -7.13
N GLY A 39 5.92 12.16 -7.55
CA GLY A 39 6.71 11.27 -6.73
C GLY A 39 6.19 9.83 -6.62
N VAL A 40 4.86 9.56 -6.69
CA VAL A 40 4.31 8.22 -6.49
C VAL A 40 4.78 7.25 -7.58
N ALA A 41 4.58 7.59 -8.84
CA ALA A 41 4.99 6.73 -9.95
C ALA A 41 6.50 6.45 -9.94
N GLY A 42 7.31 7.47 -9.67
CA GLY A 42 8.76 7.35 -9.55
C GLY A 42 9.18 6.40 -8.42
N PHE A 43 8.53 6.52 -7.26
CA PHE A 43 8.79 5.64 -6.12
C PHE A 43 8.50 4.17 -6.44
N TYR A 44 7.31 3.86 -6.99
CA TYR A 44 6.97 2.49 -7.35
C TYR A 44 7.84 1.93 -8.48
N GLN A 45 8.19 2.74 -9.48
CA GLN A 45 9.12 2.34 -10.53
C GLN A 45 10.53 2.06 -9.99
N ALA A 46 11.00 2.86 -9.04
CA ALA A 46 12.28 2.62 -8.38
C ALA A 46 12.26 1.32 -7.57
N LEU A 47 11.20 1.04 -6.82
CA LEU A 47 11.03 -0.21 -6.09
C LEU A 47 10.98 -1.42 -7.04
N GLN A 48 10.24 -1.31 -8.16
CA GLN A 48 10.18 -2.38 -9.15
C GLN A 48 11.57 -2.65 -9.75
N ARG A 49 12.32 -1.61 -10.11
CA ARG A 49 13.66 -1.76 -10.73
C ARG A 49 14.73 -2.20 -9.75
N GLY A 50 14.51 -2.00 -8.45
CA GLY A 50 15.48 -2.30 -7.40
C GLY A 50 16.77 -1.48 -7.50
N ALA A 51 17.72 -1.75 -6.62
CA ALA A 51 19.00 -1.03 -6.54
C ALA A 51 19.85 -1.17 -7.82
N GLY A 52 19.76 -2.33 -8.48
CA GLY A 52 20.45 -2.59 -9.75
C GLY A 52 19.79 -1.97 -10.97
N GLY A 53 18.60 -1.42 -10.84
CA GLY A 53 17.85 -0.80 -11.93
C GLY A 53 17.17 -1.77 -12.92
N GLY A 54 17.27 -3.08 -12.73
CA GLY A 54 16.73 -4.11 -13.63
C GLY A 54 16.25 -5.38 -12.93
N GLU A 55 15.88 -5.30 -11.65
CA GLU A 55 15.53 -6.49 -10.85
C GLU A 55 14.13 -7.02 -11.12
N ASP A 56 13.21 -6.19 -11.64
CA ASP A 56 11.78 -6.52 -11.89
C ASP A 56 11.06 -7.09 -10.64
N ASN A 57 11.21 -6.41 -9.52
CA ASN A 57 10.61 -6.78 -8.25
C ASN A 57 9.07 -6.82 -8.37
N PRO A 58 8.39 -7.91 -7.95
CA PRO A 58 6.94 -8.01 -8.04
C PRO A 58 6.24 -7.04 -7.08
N ILE A 59 5.17 -6.40 -7.56
CA ILE A 59 4.33 -5.52 -6.76
C ILE A 59 2.92 -6.12 -6.69
N PHE A 60 2.40 -6.25 -5.47
CA PHE A 60 1.05 -6.71 -5.16
C PHE A 60 0.26 -5.56 -4.54
N TYR A 61 -0.98 -5.38 -4.95
CA TYR A 61 -1.87 -4.38 -4.40
C TYR A 61 -2.96 -5.05 -3.57
N VAL A 62 -3.09 -4.66 -2.31
CA VAL A 62 -4.10 -5.19 -1.38
C VAL A 62 -4.95 -4.04 -0.88
N SER A 63 -6.20 -3.94 -1.32
CA SER A 63 -7.10 -2.83 -1.04
C SER A 63 -8.43 -3.29 -0.45
N ASN A 64 -9.03 -2.46 0.37
CA ASN A 64 -10.41 -2.62 0.85
C ASN A 64 -11.46 -2.21 -0.20
N SER A 65 -11.04 -1.72 -1.34
CA SER A 65 -11.92 -1.36 -2.46
C SER A 65 -12.67 -2.58 -3.01
N ALA A 66 -13.87 -2.33 -3.51
CA ALA A 66 -14.72 -3.37 -4.06
C ALA A 66 -14.19 -3.91 -5.40
N TRP A 67 -14.37 -5.21 -5.65
CA TRP A 67 -13.96 -5.88 -6.88
C TRP A 67 -14.50 -5.23 -8.18
N ASN A 68 -15.67 -4.63 -8.14
CA ASN A 68 -16.25 -3.92 -9.28
C ASN A 68 -15.45 -2.66 -9.71
N LEU A 69 -14.45 -2.24 -8.93
CA LEU A 69 -13.53 -1.15 -9.28
C LEU A 69 -12.26 -1.65 -9.99
N TYR A 70 -12.09 -2.97 -10.18
CA TYR A 70 -10.87 -3.56 -10.74
C TYR A 70 -10.41 -2.88 -12.03
N SER A 71 -11.30 -2.79 -13.02
CA SER A 71 -10.96 -2.20 -14.33
C SER A 71 -10.55 -0.72 -14.23
N LEU A 72 -11.25 0.05 -13.37
CA LEU A 72 -10.93 1.45 -13.12
C LEU A 72 -9.57 1.62 -12.46
N LEU A 73 -9.24 0.76 -11.49
CA LEU A 73 -7.95 0.77 -10.80
C LEU A 73 -6.82 0.41 -11.75
N VAL A 74 -7.00 -0.60 -12.60
CA VAL A 74 -5.99 -0.98 -13.60
C VAL A 74 -5.75 0.16 -14.60
N GLU A 75 -6.80 0.80 -15.10
CA GLU A 75 -6.67 1.98 -15.98
C GLU A 75 -5.95 3.13 -15.28
N PHE A 76 -6.31 3.41 -14.03
CA PHE A 76 -5.64 4.43 -13.22
C PHE A 76 -4.14 4.15 -13.08
N LEU A 77 -3.75 2.94 -12.67
CA LEU A 77 -2.32 2.58 -12.53
C LEU A 77 -1.57 2.77 -13.85
N LYS A 78 -2.16 2.36 -14.99
CA LYS A 78 -1.57 2.56 -16.33
C LYS A 78 -1.38 4.04 -16.65
N LEU A 79 -2.41 4.85 -16.46
CA LEU A 79 -2.37 6.29 -16.76
C LEU A 79 -1.35 7.03 -15.90
N GLN A 80 -1.23 6.65 -14.63
CA GLN A 80 -0.26 7.21 -13.70
C GLN A 80 1.15 6.64 -13.88
N LYS A 81 1.35 5.70 -14.81
CA LYS A 81 2.63 5.00 -15.03
C LYS A 81 3.14 4.28 -13.78
N ILE A 82 2.22 3.85 -12.93
CA ILE A 82 2.53 3.02 -11.76
C ILE A 82 2.62 1.57 -12.23
N PRO A 83 3.64 0.80 -11.83
CA PRO A 83 3.78 -0.60 -12.24
C PRO A 83 2.52 -1.41 -11.98
N LEU A 84 2.15 -2.26 -12.93
CA LEU A 84 1.02 -3.17 -12.77
C LEU A 84 1.42 -4.39 -11.94
N GLY A 85 0.45 -4.93 -11.21
CA GLY A 85 0.61 -6.14 -10.43
C GLY A 85 -0.75 -6.71 -10.04
N PRO A 86 -0.80 -7.90 -9.42
CA PRO A 86 -2.04 -8.46 -8.90
C PRO A 86 -2.75 -7.51 -7.93
N LEU A 87 -4.07 -7.30 -8.15
CA LEU A 87 -4.94 -6.53 -7.26
C LEU A 87 -5.82 -7.49 -6.47
N LEU A 88 -5.67 -7.48 -5.16
CA LEU A 88 -6.46 -8.26 -4.22
C LEU A 88 -7.51 -7.35 -3.57
N LEU A 89 -8.69 -7.32 -4.18
CA LEU A 89 -9.80 -6.44 -3.80
C LEU A 89 -10.85 -7.21 -3.00
N ARG A 90 -11.76 -6.48 -2.33
CA ARG A 90 -12.85 -7.11 -1.59
C ARG A 90 -13.95 -7.57 -2.54
N ASP A 91 -14.34 -8.83 -2.39
CA ASP A 91 -15.58 -9.34 -2.96
C ASP A 91 -16.71 -9.12 -1.95
N PHE A 92 -17.72 -8.36 -2.37
CA PHE A 92 -18.95 -8.11 -1.61
C PHE A 92 -20.08 -9.02 -2.08
N GLY A 93 -19.80 -10.18 -2.74
CA GLY A 93 -20.78 -11.15 -3.21
C GLY A 93 -21.81 -11.54 -2.16
N ASP A 94 -22.64 -12.56 -2.39
CA ASP A 94 -23.86 -12.94 -1.64
C ASP A 94 -23.74 -13.11 -0.10
N HIS A 95 -22.57 -12.84 0.46
CA HIS A 95 -22.26 -12.91 1.89
C HIS A 95 -22.24 -11.55 2.60
N LEU A 96 -23.18 -10.65 2.28
CA LEU A 96 -23.37 -9.37 2.99
C LEU A 96 -23.47 -9.52 4.52
N LEU A 97 -23.87 -10.71 5.00
CA LEU A 97 -24.02 -11.03 6.43
C LEU A 97 -22.70 -11.47 7.10
N PHE A 98 -21.63 -11.69 6.33
CA PHE A 98 -20.33 -12.16 6.84
C PHE A 98 -19.16 -11.29 6.40
N SER A 99 -19.39 -10.00 6.11
CA SER A 99 -18.29 -9.05 5.85
C SER A 99 -17.44 -8.91 7.11
N LYS A 100 -16.47 -9.80 7.25
CA LYS A 100 -15.42 -9.67 8.25
C LYS A 100 -14.79 -8.29 8.11
N GLU A 101 -14.35 -7.75 9.23
CA GLU A 101 -13.75 -6.42 9.32
C GLU A 101 -12.72 -6.17 8.18
N PRO A 102 -12.65 -4.96 7.63
CA PRO A 102 -11.71 -4.59 6.56
C PRO A 102 -10.26 -5.02 6.84
N GLU A 103 -9.86 -4.94 8.10
CA GLU A 103 -8.54 -5.34 8.58
C GLU A 103 -8.25 -6.83 8.37
N HIS A 104 -9.25 -7.67 8.59
CA HIS A 104 -9.12 -9.11 8.39
C HIS A 104 -8.86 -9.46 6.92
N HIS A 105 -9.53 -8.77 5.99
CA HIS A 105 -9.31 -8.94 4.55
C HIS A 105 -7.86 -8.59 4.17
N LYS A 106 -7.39 -7.40 4.57
CA LYS A 106 -6.04 -6.92 4.27
C LYS A 106 -4.98 -7.86 4.85
N LYS A 107 -5.08 -8.17 6.15
CA LYS A 107 -4.14 -9.08 6.83
C LYS A 107 -4.11 -10.48 6.19
N LYS A 108 -5.29 -11.06 5.86
CA LYS A 108 -5.39 -12.36 5.20
C LYS A 108 -4.68 -12.39 3.85
N ASN A 109 -4.90 -11.39 3.01
CA ASN A 109 -4.28 -11.35 1.67
C ASN A 109 -2.77 -11.15 1.74
N ILE A 110 -2.28 -10.32 2.67
CA ILE A 110 -0.84 -10.19 2.92
C ILE A 110 -0.23 -11.54 3.30
N LYS A 111 -0.86 -12.30 4.21
CA LYS A 111 -0.38 -13.64 4.59
C LYS A 111 -0.33 -14.59 3.41
N ILE A 112 -1.38 -14.63 2.58
CA ILE A 112 -1.41 -15.46 1.37
C ILE A 112 -0.21 -15.13 0.47
N ILE A 113 0.11 -13.85 0.26
CA ILE A 113 1.27 -13.46 -0.55
C ILE A 113 2.57 -13.94 0.11
N LEU A 114 2.76 -13.69 1.41
CA LEU A 114 3.97 -14.09 2.13
C LEU A 114 4.20 -15.61 2.11
N GLU A 115 3.14 -16.39 2.23
CA GLU A 115 3.16 -17.86 2.20
C GLU A 115 3.40 -18.39 0.78
N SER A 116 2.86 -17.69 -0.24
CA SER A 116 3.09 -18.07 -1.65
C SER A 116 4.53 -17.84 -2.11
N PHE A 117 5.25 -16.93 -1.46
CA PHE A 117 6.65 -16.60 -1.77
C PHE A 117 7.55 -16.76 -0.54
N PRO A 118 7.78 -17.98 -0.03
CA PRO A 118 8.37 -18.21 1.29
C PRO A 118 9.80 -17.68 1.47
N HIS A 119 10.54 -17.47 0.39
CA HIS A 119 11.94 -17.01 0.44
C HIS A 119 12.11 -15.53 0.03
N LEU A 120 11.04 -14.86 -0.42
CA LEU A 120 11.11 -13.48 -0.88
C LEU A 120 10.85 -12.53 0.30
N PRO A 121 11.79 -11.65 0.68
CA PRO A 121 11.50 -10.60 1.64
C PRO A 121 10.63 -9.52 0.99
N PHE A 122 9.89 -8.77 1.80
CA PHE A 122 8.92 -7.78 1.31
C PHE A 122 9.14 -6.39 1.92
N VAL A 123 8.69 -5.39 1.16
CA VAL A 123 8.42 -4.02 1.59
C VAL A 123 6.91 -3.85 1.65
N LEU A 124 6.38 -3.27 2.74
CA LEU A 124 4.97 -2.93 2.89
C LEU A 124 4.78 -1.42 2.72
N ILE A 125 3.72 -1.01 2.03
CA ILE A 125 3.40 0.40 1.79
C ILE A 125 1.93 0.64 2.12
N GLY A 126 1.66 1.63 2.97
CA GLY A 126 0.31 2.02 3.38
C GLY A 126 0.24 3.46 3.86
N ASP A 127 -0.84 3.82 4.51
CA ASP A 127 -1.10 5.17 5.00
C ASP A 127 -1.44 5.22 6.49
N SER A 128 -1.42 6.44 7.05
CA SER A 128 -1.74 6.69 8.46
C SER A 128 -3.22 6.99 8.73
N GLY A 129 -4.03 7.13 7.69
CA GLY A 129 -5.48 7.42 7.79
C GLY A 129 -6.30 6.20 8.12
N GLU A 130 -5.89 5.04 7.57
CA GLU A 130 -6.45 3.72 7.88
C GLU A 130 -5.65 3.02 9.00
N ARG A 131 -5.90 1.71 9.17
CA ARG A 131 -5.24 0.88 10.18
C ARG A 131 -4.03 0.11 9.64
N ASP A 132 -3.44 0.58 8.54
CA ASP A 132 -2.27 -0.06 7.95
C ASP A 132 -1.08 -0.17 8.92
N PRO A 133 -0.74 0.85 9.72
CA PRO A 133 0.35 0.73 10.68
C PRO A 133 0.16 -0.42 11.67
N GLU A 134 -1.06 -0.60 12.18
CA GLU A 134 -1.39 -1.67 13.14
C GLU A 134 -1.37 -3.04 12.47
N ILE A 135 -1.96 -3.15 11.27
CA ILE A 135 -1.99 -4.40 10.49
C ILE A 135 -0.56 -4.83 10.14
N TYR A 136 0.25 -3.88 9.67
CA TYR A 136 1.63 -4.18 9.27
C TYR A 136 2.53 -4.51 10.45
N ARG A 137 2.36 -3.84 11.61
CA ARG A 137 3.01 -4.24 12.85
C ARG A 137 2.71 -5.71 13.21
N ASP A 138 1.44 -6.12 13.11
CA ASP A 138 1.04 -7.49 13.41
C ASP A 138 1.65 -8.48 12.41
N VAL A 139 1.70 -8.13 11.13
CA VAL A 139 2.35 -8.94 10.10
C VAL A 139 3.85 -9.08 10.37
N VAL A 140 4.54 -8.00 10.71
CA VAL A 140 5.97 -8.03 11.04
C VAL A 140 6.25 -8.93 12.23
N LYS A 141 5.42 -8.86 13.28
CA LYS A 141 5.57 -9.73 14.47
C LYS A 141 5.31 -11.19 14.17
N GLU A 142 4.37 -11.49 13.27
CA GLU A 142 4.00 -12.86 12.89
C GLU A 142 5.01 -13.48 11.90
N TYR A 143 5.61 -12.64 11.04
CA TYR A 143 6.59 -13.07 10.02
C TYR A 143 7.92 -12.31 10.19
N PRO A 144 8.64 -12.51 11.30
CA PRO A 144 9.90 -11.82 11.54
C PRO A 144 10.90 -12.15 10.42
N THR A 145 11.76 -11.19 10.08
CA THR A 145 12.74 -11.25 8.98
C THR A 145 12.17 -11.26 7.54
N ARG A 146 10.84 -11.39 7.38
CA ARG A 146 10.21 -11.40 6.06
C ARG A 146 9.88 -10.00 5.54
N ILE A 147 9.77 -9.03 6.43
CA ILE A 147 9.48 -7.64 6.09
C ILE A 147 10.75 -6.80 6.34
N ARG A 148 11.29 -6.19 5.30
CA ARG A 148 12.45 -5.29 5.40
C ARG A 148 12.07 -3.94 5.95
N THR A 149 11.10 -3.32 5.28
CA THR A 149 10.67 -1.95 5.60
C THR A 149 9.16 -1.82 5.43
N VAL A 150 8.56 -1.05 6.30
CA VAL A 150 7.17 -0.62 6.24
C VAL A 150 7.16 0.89 6.01
N TYR A 151 6.67 1.35 4.86
CA TYR A 151 6.46 2.76 4.57
C TYR A 151 5.02 3.13 4.87
N ILE A 152 4.83 4.12 5.73
CA ILE A 152 3.51 4.67 6.08
C ILE A 152 3.47 6.13 5.63
N ARG A 153 2.61 6.42 4.66
CA ARG A 153 2.37 7.80 4.23
C ARG A 153 1.59 8.56 5.30
N SER A 154 2.11 9.72 5.71
CA SER A 154 1.52 10.56 6.74
C SER A 154 0.37 11.39 6.18
N VAL A 155 -0.84 10.81 6.06
CA VAL A 155 -2.07 11.51 5.64
C VAL A 155 -2.84 12.05 6.84
N ASN A 156 -2.84 11.35 7.97
CA ASN A 156 -3.41 11.81 9.22
C ASN A 156 -2.31 12.40 10.12
N LYS A 157 -2.34 13.73 10.27
CA LYS A 157 -1.32 14.50 11.02
C LYS A 157 -1.76 14.85 12.45
N GLN A 158 -2.81 14.21 12.98
CA GLN A 158 -3.23 14.42 14.36
C GLN A 158 -2.13 13.94 15.33
N PRO A 159 -1.77 14.75 16.36
CA PRO A 159 -0.70 14.38 17.30
C PRO A 159 -0.90 13.03 17.97
N THR A 160 -2.15 12.68 18.30
CA THR A 160 -2.49 11.39 18.90
C THR A 160 -2.21 10.22 17.94
N ARG A 161 -2.45 10.40 16.63
CA ARG A 161 -2.17 9.38 15.60
C ARG A 161 -0.67 9.22 15.41
N LEU A 162 0.07 10.32 15.33
CA LEU A 162 1.53 10.29 15.21
C LEU A 162 2.16 9.57 16.40
N ALA A 163 1.77 9.95 17.63
CA ALA A 163 2.25 9.30 18.84
C ALA A 163 1.89 7.79 18.91
N ALA A 164 0.74 7.38 18.35
CA ALA A 164 0.40 5.97 18.24
C ALA A 164 1.35 5.24 17.27
N ILE A 165 1.67 5.85 16.13
CA ILE A 165 2.59 5.26 15.15
C ILE A 165 4.01 5.18 15.72
N ASP A 166 4.46 6.20 16.46
CA ASP A 166 5.78 6.17 17.14
C ASP A 166 5.92 4.96 18.07
N LYS A 167 4.85 4.60 18.79
CA LYS A 167 4.84 3.37 19.60
C LYS A 167 4.98 2.11 18.75
N LEU A 168 4.33 2.05 17.60
CA LEU A 168 4.44 0.91 16.68
C LEU A 168 5.86 0.78 16.11
N ILE A 169 6.53 1.90 15.84
CA ILE A 169 7.94 1.91 15.41
C ILE A 169 8.81 1.21 16.46
N GLU A 170 8.65 1.58 17.75
CA GLU A 170 9.40 0.94 18.83
C GLU A 170 9.06 -0.55 18.99
N GLU A 171 7.79 -0.93 18.77
CA GLU A 171 7.37 -2.33 18.84
C GLU A 171 7.95 -3.21 17.73
N ILE A 172 8.18 -2.65 16.54
CA ILE A 172 8.73 -3.36 15.38
C ILE A 172 10.26 -3.45 15.44
N ARG A 173 10.93 -2.43 15.97
CA ARG A 173 12.40 -2.32 15.99
C ARG A 173 13.15 -3.62 16.39
N PRO A 174 12.72 -4.38 17.41
CA PRO A 174 13.40 -5.64 17.79
C PRO A 174 13.34 -6.75 16.75
N THR A 175 12.46 -6.65 15.76
CA THR A 175 12.32 -7.67 14.69
C THR A 175 13.35 -7.51 13.57
N GLY A 176 14.11 -6.41 13.58
CA GLY A 176 15.01 -6.04 12.48
C GLY A 176 14.33 -5.32 11.30
N SER A 177 13.00 -5.19 11.33
CA SER A 177 12.25 -4.42 10.34
C SER A 177 12.26 -2.93 10.70
N GLN A 178 12.17 -2.06 9.68
CA GLN A 178 12.03 -0.62 9.87
C GLN A 178 10.61 -0.18 9.55
N LEU A 179 10.02 0.70 10.37
CA LEU A 179 8.81 1.44 10.02
C LEU A 179 9.18 2.90 9.82
N VAL A 180 8.87 3.42 8.64
CA VAL A 180 9.20 4.76 8.18
C VAL A 180 7.91 5.53 7.97
N LEU A 181 7.66 6.57 8.78
CA LEU A 181 6.57 7.50 8.57
C LEU A 181 7.03 8.57 7.56
N ALA A 182 6.56 8.44 6.32
CA ALA A 182 6.95 9.30 5.21
C ALA A 182 5.95 10.46 5.03
N PRO A 183 6.39 11.72 5.02
CA PRO A 183 5.51 12.86 4.75
C PRO A 183 4.94 12.82 3.32
N ASP A 184 5.69 12.26 2.37
CA ASP A 184 5.36 12.13 0.96
C ASP A 184 6.13 10.98 0.30
N SER A 185 5.85 10.75 -0.98
CA SER A 185 6.49 9.68 -1.75
C SER A 185 7.94 9.98 -2.13
N GLU A 186 8.35 11.24 -2.20
CA GLU A 186 9.73 11.62 -2.49
C GLU A 186 10.64 11.26 -1.32
N PHE A 187 10.20 11.54 -0.10
CA PHE A 187 10.91 11.12 1.11
C PHE A 187 11.04 9.60 1.18
N ALA A 188 9.96 8.86 0.90
CA ALA A 188 9.99 7.40 0.87
C ALA A 188 10.97 6.87 -0.19
N ALA A 189 10.99 7.49 -1.38
CA ALA A 189 11.91 7.13 -2.46
C ALA A 189 13.38 7.41 -2.07
N ALA A 190 13.66 8.57 -1.49
CA ALA A 190 15.00 8.92 -1.02
C ALA A 190 15.52 7.94 0.05
N HIS A 191 14.65 7.58 1.02
CA HIS A 191 14.99 6.59 2.04
C HIS A 191 15.21 5.19 1.46
N ALA A 192 14.42 4.79 0.45
CA ALA A 192 14.57 3.47 -0.18
C ALA A 192 15.83 3.35 -1.03
N ALA A 193 16.41 4.48 -1.47
CA ALA A 193 17.62 4.53 -2.28
C ALA A 193 18.92 4.60 -1.43
N ALA A 194 18.79 4.90 -0.13
CA ALA A 194 19.93 4.99 0.80
C ALA A 194 20.31 3.64 1.38
#